data_72b3ad4efae094dc5ac73d9bf43cb753
#
_entry.id   72b3ad4efae094dc5ac73d9bf43cb753
#
_cell.length_a   1.000
_cell.length_b   1.000
_cell.length_c   1.000
_cell.angle_alpha   90.00
_cell.angle_beta   90.00
_cell.angle_gamma   90.00
#
_symmetry.space_group_name_H-M   'P 1'
#
loop_
_entity.id
_entity.type
_entity.pdbx_description
1 polymer ?
#
loop_
_entity_poly.entity_id
_entity_poly.type
_entity_poly.pdbx_seq_one_letter_code
_entity_poly.pdbx_strand_id
1 'polypeptide(L)'
;MLLKCPSCQGNLSVAELDCPSCDIAIKGEFALPALFRLAPAQLDFVEVFLKNRGVIRDVERELGISYPTVRARLDEVVASLGYQVRPSEPDSADEASGSRRRILEDLKAGKITPEQARDALGGGRQAD
;
A
#
# COMPACT_ATOMS: atom_id res chain seq x y z
N MET A 1 3.44 8.58 19.82
CA MET A 1 2.55 8.04 20.88
C MET A 1 3.18 6.77 21.43
N LEU A 2 3.35 6.65 22.74
CA LEU A 2 3.92 5.46 23.37
C LEU A 2 2.79 4.43 23.55
N LEU A 3 2.84 3.34 22.80
CA LEU A 3 1.86 2.25 22.90
C LEU A 3 2.39 1.04 23.68
N LYS A 4 3.68 1.05 24.03
CA LYS A 4 4.31 0.04 24.88
C LYS A 4 4.88 0.67 26.15
N CYS A 5 4.68 -0.02 27.24
CA CYS A 5 5.24 0.39 28.53
C CYS A 5 6.76 0.35 28.48
N PRO A 6 7.49 1.42 28.82
CA PRO A 6 8.95 1.42 28.83
C PRO A 6 9.55 0.49 29.89
N SER A 7 8.78 0.13 30.90
CA SER A 7 9.23 -0.73 32.00
C SER A 7 9.06 -2.23 31.70
N CYS A 8 7.88 -2.66 31.24
CA CYS A 8 7.57 -4.09 31.06
C CYS A 8 7.31 -4.49 29.60
N GLN A 9 7.38 -3.56 28.63
CA GLN A 9 7.09 -3.77 27.21
C GLN A 9 5.65 -4.26 26.93
N GLY A 10 4.78 -4.28 27.92
CA GLY A 10 3.37 -4.59 27.77
C GLY A 10 2.64 -3.51 26.96
N ASN A 11 1.50 -3.87 26.37
CA ASN A 11 0.68 -2.92 25.65
C ASN A 11 0.04 -1.92 26.62
N LEU A 12 0.08 -0.63 26.24
CA LEU A 12 -0.63 0.41 26.97
C LEU A 12 -2.09 0.49 26.43
N SER A 13 -3.03 0.74 27.34
CA SER A 13 -4.41 1.11 27.01
C SER A 13 -4.63 2.59 27.29
N VAL A 14 -5.60 3.18 26.62
CA VAL A 14 -6.02 4.55 26.89
C VAL A 14 -7.08 4.49 27.99
N ALA A 15 -6.82 5.11 29.12
CA ALA A 15 -7.73 5.13 30.28
C ALA A 15 -8.52 6.43 30.42
N GLU A 16 -8.07 7.51 29.78
CA GLU A 16 -8.70 8.83 29.91
C GLU A 16 -8.60 9.60 28.60
N LEU A 17 -9.69 10.28 28.23
CA LEU A 17 -9.78 11.18 27.09
C LEU A 17 -10.23 12.54 27.59
N ASP A 18 -9.48 13.59 27.30
CA ASP A 18 -9.79 14.97 27.65
C ASP A 18 -10.29 15.75 26.44
N CYS A 19 -11.34 16.50 26.61
CA CYS A 19 -11.85 17.38 25.57
C CYS A 19 -11.19 18.77 25.69
N PRO A 20 -10.38 19.19 24.70
CA PRO A 20 -9.70 20.49 24.77
C PRO A 20 -10.63 21.70 24.65
N SER A 21 -11.90 21.49 24.28
CA SER A 21 -12.87 22.57 24.09
C SER A 21 -13.75 22.84 25.30
N CYS A 22 -13.99 21.84 26.17
CA CYS A 22 -14.89 21.98 27.29
C CYS A 22 -14.36 21.36 28.61
N ASP A 23 -13.10 20.93 28.62
CA ASP A 23 -12.38 20.38 29.77
C ASP A 23 -13.08 19.16 30.41
N ILE A 24 -13.96 18.49 29.68
CA ILE A 24 -14.56 17.24 30.17
C ILE A 24 -13.57 16.10 29.99
N ALA A 25 -13.30 15.37 31.08
CA ALA A 25 -12.51 14.15 31.10
C ALA A 25 -13.45 12.92 31.11
N ILE A 26 -13.22 11.99 30.19
CA ILE A 26 -13.95 10.72 30.11
C ILE A 26 -12.97 9.60 30.48
N LYS A 27 -13.26 8.93 31.60
CA LYS A 27 -12.45 7.78 32.09
C LYS A 27 -13.10 6.47 31.69
N GLY A 28 -12.28 5.53 31.21
CA GLY A 28 -12.74 4.22 30.79
C GLY A 28 -11.63 3.39 30.16
N GLU A 29 -11.96 2.21 29.67
CA GLU A 29 -11.06 1.39 28.86
C GLU A 29 -11.39 1.63 27.39
N PHE A 30 -10.48 2.27 26.67
CA PHE A 30 -10.65 2.55 25.25
C PHE A 30 -9.77 1.60 24.45
N ALA A 31 -10.40 0.72 23.66
CA ALA A 31 -9.69 -0.15 22.74
C ALA A 31 -9.14 0.66 21.57
N LEU A 32 -7.83 0.62 21.38
CA LEU A 32 -7.17 1.26 20.23
C LEU A 32 -7.26 0.34 19.00
N PRO A 33 -7.69 0.87 17.85
CA PRO A 33 -7.64 0.16 16.59
C PRO A 33 -6.22 -0.32 16.25
N ALA A 34 -6.10 -1.38 15.44
CA ALA A 34 -4.81 -1.96 15.06
C ALA A 34 -3.85 -0.95 14.43
N LEU A 35 -4.37 0.05 13.72
CA LEU A 35 -3.59 1.13 13.12
C LEU A 35 -2.73 1.91 14.15
N PHE A 36 -3.18 2.03 15.39
CA PHE A 36 -2.39 2.69 16.43
C PHE A 36 -1.17 1.89 16.88
N ARG A 37 -1.03 0.63 16.45
CA ARG A 37 0.17 -0.19 16.69
C ARG A 37 1.33 0.17 15.76
N LEU A 38 1.03 0.88 14.67
CA LEU A 38 2.01 1.31 13.69
C LEU A 38 2.92 2.38 14.27
N ALA A 39 4.18 2.37 13.86
CA ALA A 39 5.11 3.45 14.15
C ALA A 39 4.64 4.75 13.45
N PRO A 40 5.01 5.94 13.99
CA PRO A 40 4.60 7.21 13.38
C PRO A 40 4.90 7.30 11.88
N ALA A 41 6.11 6.90 11.46
CA ALA A 41 6.49 6.89 10.05
C ALA A 41 5.66 5.92 9.17
N GLN A 42 5.14 4.83 9.77
CA GLN A 42 4.23 3.92 9.08
C GLN A 42 2.83 4.51 8.96
N LEU A 43 2.37 5.26 9.98
CA LEU A 43 1.09 5.97 9.92
C LEU A 43 1.11 7.06 8.84
N ASP A 44 2.19 7.85 8.77
CA ASP A 44 2.39 8.88 7.74
C ASP A 44 2.36 8.25 6.34
N PHE A 45 3.02 7.09 6.17
CA PHE A 45 2.99 6.35 4.91
C PHE A 45 1.57 5.86 4.55
N VAL A 46 0.82 5.32 5.53
CA VAL A 46 -0.56 4.87 5.32
C VAL A 46 -1.46 6.03 4.92
N GLU A 47 -1.29 7.20 5.53
CA GLU A 47 -2.06 8.39 5.18
C GLU A 47 -1.82 8.81 3.73
N VAL A 48 -0.55 8.89 3.30
CA VAL A 48 -0.20 9.19 1.91
C VAL A 48 -0.74 8.13 0.95
N PHE A 49 -0.66 6.85 1.31
CA PHE A 49 -1.17 5.75 0.51
C PHE A 49 -2.69 5.83 0.30
N LEU A 50 -3.45 6.11 1.37
CA LEU A 50 -4.90 6.28 1.30
C LEU A 50 -5.31 7.53 0.54
N LYS A 51 -4.62 8.65 0.75
CA LYS A 51 -4.81 9.90 -0.01
C LYS A 51 -4.70 9.67 -1.52
N ASN A 52 -3.73 8.87 -1.94
CA ASN A 52 -3.50 8.49 -3.33
C ASN A 52 -4.35 7.27 -3.77
N ARG A 53 -5.35 6.87 -2.97
CA ARG A 53 -6.27 5.77 -3.27
C ARG A 53 -5.58 4.45 -3.63
N GLY A 54 -4.39 4.21 -3.08
CA GLY A 54 -3.61 3.01 -3.35
C GLY A 54 -2.88 3.00 -4.70
N VAL A 55 -2.88 4.10 -5.44
CA VAL A 55 -2.15 4.21 -6.72
C VAL A 55 -0.66 4.37 -6.42
N ILE A 56 0.11 3.29 -6.55
CA ILE A 56 1.52 3.25 -6.16
C ILE A 56 2.35 4.32 -6.88
N ARG A 57 2.11 4.58 -8.17
CA ARG A 57 2.82 5.62 -8.94
C ARG A 57 2.64 7.03 -8.39
N ASP A 58 1.47 7.33 -7.85
CA ASP A 58 1.22 8.64 -7.24
C ASP A 58 1.88 8.74 -5.87
N VAL A 59 1.90 7.64 -5.10
CA VAL A 59 2.66 7.51 -3.85
C VAL A 59 4.16 7.66 -4.09
N GLU A 60 4.72 7.03 -5.13
CA GLU A 60 6.13 7.19 -5.54
C GLU A 60 6.48 8.65 -5.78
N ARG A 61 5.62 9.34 -6.53
CA ARG A 61 5.82 10.76 -6.87
C ARG A 61 5.73 11.65 -5.65
N GLU A 62 4.77 11.39 -4.76
CA GLU A 62 4.56 12.21 -3.56
C GLU A 62 5.67 12.00 -2.52
N LEU A 63 6.11 10.75 -2.33
CA LEU A 63 7.15 10.41 -1.35
C LEU A 63 8.58 10.49 -1.92
N GLY A 64 8.76 10.60 -3.24
CA GLY A 64 10.06 10.62 -3.89
C GLY A 64 10.84 9.31 -3.77
N ILE A 65 10.14 8.17 -3.65
CA ILE A 65 10.73 6.83 -3.48
C ILE A 65 10.34 5.92 -4.63
N SER A 66 11.13 4.87 -4.87
CA SER A 66 10.89 3.93 -5.98
C SER A 66 9.74 2.95 -5.71
N TYR A 67 9.14 2.41 -6.77
CA TYR A 67 8.09 1.40 -6.69
C TYR A 67 8.41 0.24 -5.73
N PRO A 68 9.57 -0.44 -5.81
CA PRO A 68 9.89 -1.52 -4.89
C PRO A 68 9.96 -1.05 -3.43
N THR A 69 10.37 0.21 -3.20
CA THR A 69 10.40 0.79 -1.86
C THR A 69 8.99 1.05 -1.31
N VAL A 70 8.06 1.52 -2.15
CA VAL A 70 6.65 1.67 -1.75
C VAL A 70 6.07 0.32 -1.36
N ARG A 71 6.32 -0.72 -2.17
CA ARG A 71 5.85 -2.08 -1.86
C ARG A 71 6.45 -2.63 -0.58
N ALA A 72 7.75 -2.51 -0.39
CA ALA A 72 8.41 -2.97 0.83
C ALA A 72 7.82 -2.30 2.08
N ARG A 73 7.58 -0.98 2.04
CA ARG A 73 6.94 -0.25 3.15
C ARG A 73 5.51 -0.69 3.39
N LEU A 74 4.75 -0.99 2.32
CA LEU A 74 3.40 -1.51 2.44
C LEU A 74 3.41 -2.90 3.11
N ASP A 75 4.33 -3.76 2.72
CA ASP A 75 4.51 -5.08 3.31
C ASP A 75 4.89 -5.00 4.79
N GLU A 76 5.76 -4.07 5.17
CA GLU A 76 6.11 -3.79 6.58
C GLU A 76 4.89 -3.34 7.38
N VAL A 77 4.06 -2.47 6.82
CA VAL A 77 2.81 -2.01 7.47
C VAL A 77 1.85 -3.18 7.67
N VAL A 78 1.64 -3.99 6.64
CA VAL A 78 0.76 -5.18 6.70
C VAL A 78 1.25 -6.17 7.75
N ALA A 79 2.56 -6.43 7.81
CA ALA A 79 3.17 -7.29 8.84
C ALA A 79 3.01 -6.69 10.25
N SER A 80 3.19 -5.37 10.42
CA SER A 80 3.04 -4.67 11.70
C SER A 80 1.59 -4.71 12.21
N LEU A 81 0.62 -4.79 11.32
CA LEU A 81 -0.80 -4.99 11.66
C LEU A 81 -1.13 -6.43 12.04
N GLY A 82 -0.18 -7.37 11.88
CA GLY A 82 -0.34 -8.79 12.21
C GLY A 82 -0.88 -9.65 11.09
N TYR A 83 -0.94 -9.14 9.87
CA TYR A 83 -1.32 -9.93 8.70
C TYR A 83 -0.10 -10.59 8.06
N GLN A 84 -0.31 -11.76 7.45
CA GLN A 84 0.74 -12.39 6.67
C GLN A 84 0.90 -11.64 5.33
N VAL A 85 2.11 -11.19 5.07
CA VAL A 85 2.47 -10.67 3.76
C VAL A 85 2.52 -11.85 2.80
N ARG A 86 1.56 -11.94 1.89
CA ARG A 86 1.68 -12.88 0.77
C ARG A 86 2.80 -12.36 -0.12
N PRO A 87 3.74 -13.23 -0.56
CA PRO A 87 4.64 -12.84 -1.63
C PRO A 87 3.75 -12.30 -2.77
N SER A 88 3.80 -11.02 -2.99
CA SER A 88 3.05 -10.43 -4.09
C SER A 88 3.65 -10.99 -5.36
N GLU A 89 2.89 -11.83 -6.05
CA GLU A 89 3.19 -12.10 -7.46
C GLU A 89 3.36 -10.73 -8.13
N PRO A 90 4.38 -10.57 -8.98
CA PRO A 90 4.54 -9.32 -9.72
C PRO A 90 3.19 -9.00 -10.35
N ASP A 91 2.66 -7.80 -10.06
CA ASP A 91 1.34 -7.40 -10.54
C ASP A 91 1.27 -7.61 -12.05
N SER A 92 0.69 -8.73 -12.45
CA SER A 92 0.45 -9.10 -13.85
C SER A 92 -0.33 -8.01 -14.60
N ALA A 93 -1.01 -7.14 -13.88
CA ALA A 93 -1.71 -5.98 -14.43
C ALA A 93 -0.77 -4.86 -14.88
N ASP A 94 0.35 -4.61 -14.17
CA ASP A 94 1.30 -3.55 -14.55
C ASP A 94 2.28 -4.05 -15.62
N GLU A 95 2.70 -5.32 -15.56
CA GLU A 95 3.48 -5.94 -16.65
C GLU A 95 2.64 -6.12 -17.92
N ALA A 96 1.37 -6.53 -17.78
CA ALA A 96 0.45 -6.62 -18.92
C ALA A 96 0.15 -5.25 -19.53
N SER A 97 0.04 -4.18 -18.72
CA SER A 97 -0.17 -2.82 -19.24
C SER A 97 1.10 -2.26 -19.88
N GLY A 98 2.27 -2.52 -19.32
CA GLY A 98 3.58 -2.15 -19.89
C GLY A 98 3.89 -2.91 -21.18
N SER A 99 3.59 -4.20 -21.23
CA SER A 99 3.73 -5.03 -22.42
C SER A 99 2.76 -4.60 -23.52
N ARG A 100 1.49 -4.37 -23.20
CA ARG A 100 0.50 -3.84 -24.15
C ARG A 100 0.91 -2.49 -24.74
N ARG A 101 1.44 -1.59 -23.91
CA ARG A 101 1.91 -0.28 -24.35
C ARG A 101 3.07 -0.39 -25.32
N ARG A 102 4.05 -1.24 -25.04
CA ARG A 102 5.19 -1.51 -25.94
C ARG A 102 4.73 -2.09 -27.28
N ILE A 103 3.82 -3.07 -27.26
CA ILE A 103 3.24 -3.65 -28.48
C ILE A 103 2.53 -2.58 -29.31
N LEU A 104 1.78 -1.67 -28.69
CA LEU A 104 1.11 -0.56 -29.37
C LEU A 104 2.09 0.49 -29.93
N GLU A 105 3.18 0.76 -29.21
CA GLU A 105 4.23 1.66 -29.66
C GLU A 105 5.00 1.06 -30.85
N ASP A 106 5.32 -0.22 -30.81
CA ASP A 106 5.98 -0.94 -31.92
C ASP A 106 5.07 -1.08 -33.15
N LEU A 107 3.76 -1.23 -32.95
CA LEU A 107 2.78 -1.19 -34.03
C LEU A 107 2.71 0.20 -34.69
N LYS A 108 2.68 1.28 -33.88
CA LYS A 108 2.71 2.67 -34.38
C LYS A 108 4.01 3.00 -35.11
N ALA A 109 5.13 2.45 -34.63
CA ALA A 109 6.43 2.62 -35.25
C ALA A 109 6.63 1.74 -36.51
N GLY A 110 5.66 0.90 -36.87
CA GLY A 110 5.73 0.00 -38.02
C GLY A 110 6.71 -1.17 -37.87
N LYS A 111 7.15 -1.46 -36.65
CA LYS A 111 8.10 -2.54 -36.36
C LYS A 111 7.45 -3.92 -36.34
N ILE A 112 6.14 -3.97 -36.05
CA ILE A 112 5.35 -5.19 -36.02
C ILE A 112 4.08 -5.01 -36.86
N THR A 113 3.58 -6.10 -37.43
CA THR A 113 2.34 -6.09 -38.19
C THR A 113 1.13 -6.13 -37.25
N PRO A 114 -0.07 -5.67 -37.71
CA PRO A 114 -1.29 -5.75 -36.92
C PRO A 114 -1.65 -7.18 -36.48
N GLU A 115 -1.30 -8.19 -37.29
CA GLU A 115 -1.50 -9.60 -36.96
C GLU A 115 -0.60 -10.04 -35.82
N GLN A 116 0.69 -9.69 -35.86
CA GLN A 116 1.65 -9.96 -34.79
C GLN A 116 1.27 -9.24 -33.50
N ALA A 117 0.78 -8.01 -33.58
CA ALA A 117 0.30 -7.28 -32.41
C ALA A 117 -0.93 -7.95 -31.79
N ARG A 118 -1.86 -8.45 -32.61
CA ARG A 118 -3.05 -9.19 -32.14
C ARG A 118 -2.67 -10.49 -31.44
N ASP A 119 -1.75 -11.27 -32.00
CA ASP A 119 -1.30 -12.52 -31.43
C ASP A 119 -0.55 -12.30 -30.10
N ALA A 120 0.29 -11.25 -30.03
CA ALA A 120 0.97 -10.86 -28.80
C ALA A 120 0.02 -10.34 -27.70
N LEU A 121 -1.10 -9.72 -28.05
CA LEU A 121 -2.13 -9.25 -27.12
C LEU A 121 -3.17 -10.33 -26.80
N GLY A 122 -3.35 -11.31 -27.68
CA GLY A 122 -4.38 -12.35 -27.58
C GLY A 122 -3.94 -13.66 -26.95
N GLY A 123 -2.66 -13.85 -26.64
CA GLY A 123 -2.06 -15.09 -26.12
C GLY A 123 -2.48 -15.55 -24.72
N GLY A 124 -3.63 -15.09 -24.20
CA GLY A 124 -4.13 -15.43 -22.86
C GLY A 124 -5.48 -16.15 -22.82
N ARG A 125 -6.01 -16.63 -23.95
CA ARG A 125 -7.23 -17.44 -23.95
C ARG A 125 -6.97 -18.77 -24.64
N GLN A 126 -6.43 -19.73 -23.91
CA GLN A 126 -6.72 -21.14 -24.22
C GLN A 126 -8.00 -21.49 -23.48
N ALA A 127 -8.99 -21.84 -24.31
CA ALA A 127 -10.21 -22.48 -23.91
C ALA A 127 -9.90 -23.90 -23.41
N ASP A 128 -10.52 -24.29 -22.29
CA ASP A 128 -11.06 -25.64 -22.12
C ASP A 128 -12.32 -25.54 -21.24
#